data_e4a9a72539a7e470c750d7f7b1f3366b
#
_entry.id   e4a9a72539a7e470c750d7f7b1f3366b
#
_cell.length_a   1.000
_cell.length_b   1.000
_cell.length_c   1.000
_cell.angle_alpha   90.00
_cell.angle_beta   90.00
_cell.angle_gamma   90.00
#
_symmetry.space_group_name_H-M   'P 1'
#
loop_
_entity.id
_entity.type
_entity.pdbx_description
1 polymer ?
#
loop_
_entity_poly.entity_id
_entity_poly.type
_entity_poly.pdbx_seq_one_letter_code
_entity_poly.pdbx_strand_id
1 'polypeptide(L)'
;IREYYGKLAELNVSPDDACYPLGSCTMKYNPLVNDWAAGLPGFSEAHPQAPVEDVQGPLEVLYAIQEWFAKITGLPAVTTQPVAGAQGELVGLKLFQAYHRDRLDNDRDVVFIPKSAHGTNFATAVMAGFDPSTGIVHPTIHGLAP
;
A
#
# COMPACT_ATOMS: atom_id res chain seq x y z
N ILE A 1 13.62 27.06 8.74
CA ILE A 1 13.40 26.15 7.60
C ILE A 1 11.89 25.95 7.37
N ARG A 2 11.12 25.53 8.37
CA ARG A 2 9.68 25.28 8.26
C ARG A 2 8.88 26.50 7.80
N GLU A 3 9.12 27.67 8.39
CA GLU A 3 8.46 28.92 8.01
C GLU A 3 8.75 29.31 6.55
N TYR A 4 9.98 29.11 6.09
CA TYR A 4 10.37 29.40 4.72
C TYR A 4 9.62 28.51 3.72
N TYR A 5 9.62 27.20 3.95
CA TYR A 5 8.90 26.26 3.07
C TYR A 5 7.38 26.39 3.20
N GLY A 6 6.85 26.78 4.35
CA GLY A 6 5.43 27.10 4.52
C GLY A 6 4.99 28.22 3.60
N LYS A 7 5.76 29.33 3.54
CA LYS A 7 5.49 30.44 2.62
C LYS A 7 5.59 30.04 1.15
N LEU A 8 6.48 29.12 0.79
CA LEU A 8 6.54 28.59 -0.57
C LEU A 8 5.34 27.69 -0.90
N ALA A 9 4.89 26.92 0.07
CA ALA A 9 3.72 26.06 -0.10
C ALA A 9 2.43 26.85 -0.37
N GLU A 10 2.30 28.05 0.19
CA GLU A 10 1.17 28.97 -0.08
C GLU A 10 1.04 29.37 -1.57
N LEU A 11 2.11 29.21 -2.36
CA LEU A 11 2.10 29.45 -3.79
C LEU A 11 1.58 28.26 -4.61
N ASN A 12 1.33 27.13 -3.96
CA ASN A 12 0.82 25.90 -4.55
C ASN A 12 -0.46 25.46 -3.86
N VAL A 13 -1.22 24.58 -4.54
CA VAL A 13 -2.36 23.91 -3.93
C VAL A 13 -1.85 22.73 -3.11
N SER A 14 -2.14 22.72 -1.82
CA SER A 14 -1.77 21.63 -0.91
C SER A 14 -3.01 20.99 -0.24
N PRO A 15 -2.87 19.76 0.27
CA PRO A 15 -3.95 19.10 1.05
C PRO A 15 -4.29 19.85 2.33
N ASP A 16 -3.39 20.71 2.83
CA ASP A 16 -3.61 21.50 4.03
C ASP A 16 -4.58 22.67 3.78
N ASP A 17 -4.63 23.15 2.54
CA ASP A 17 -5.37 24.36 2.17
C ASP A 17 -6.64 24.07 1.38
N ALA A 18 -6.63 23.01 0.56
CA ALA A 18 -7.74 22.72 -0.34
C ALA A 18 -7.83 21.22 -0.69
N CYS A 19 -9.04 20.80 -1.03
CA CYS A 19 -9.29 19.52 -1.68
C CYS A 19 -8.93 19.66 -3.17
N TYR A 20 -7.99 18.83 -3.65
CA TYR A 20 -7.57 18.86 -5.05
C TYR A 20 -7.60 17.46 -5.68
N PRO A 21 -7.98 17.34 -6.96
CA PRO A 21 -8.17 16.05 -7.63
C PRO A 21 -6.82 15.56 -8.20
N LEU A 22 -5.92 15.08 -7.36
CA LEU A 22 -4.68 14.44 -7.81
C LEU A 22 -4.82 12.93 -7.86
N GLY A 23 -3.98 12.30 -8.70
CA GLY A 23 -3.94 10.86 -8.90
C GLY A 23 -3.29 10.09 -7.76
N SER A 24 -2.75 8.92 -8.08
CA SER A 24 -2.20 7.95 -7.12
C SER A 24 -1.08 8.48 -6.22
N CYS A 25 -0.31 9.47 -6.69
CA CYS A 25 0.75 10.13 -5.93
C CYS A 25 0.24 11.25 -5.01
N THR A 26 -1.07 11.41 -4.86
CA THR A 26 -1.65 12.44 -4.00
C THR A 26 -1.15 12.26 -2.57
N MET A 27 -0.48 13.27 -2.06
CA MET A 27 -0.11 13.35 -0.65
C MET A 27 -1.38 13.57 0.18
N LYS A 28 -1.59 12.73 1.18
CA LYS A 28 -2.74 12.83 2.07
C LYS A 28 -2.45 13.86 3.15
N TYR A 29 -3.50 14.51 3.64
CA TYR A 29 -3.37 15.39 4.79
C TYR A 29 -2.72 14.62 5.95
N ASN A 30 -1.63 15.17 6.48
CA ASN A 30 -0.91 14.62 7.61
C ASN A 30 -0.84 15.67 8.73
N PRO A 31 -1.69 15.58 9.75
CA PRO A 31 -1.66 16.51 10.87
C PRO A 31 -0.27 16.60 11.51
N LEU A 32 0.14 17.81 11.90
CA LEU A 32 1.44 18.03 12.53
C LEU A 32 1.70 17.18 13.77
N VAL A 33 0.65 16.81 14.47
CA VAL A 33 0.73 15.91 15.63
C VAL A 33 1.24 14.51 15.25
N ASN A 34 0.95 14.05 14.04
CA ASN A 34 1.43 12.75 13.56
C ASN A 34 2.95 12.77 13.36
N ASP A 35 3.49 13.84 12.77
CA ASP A 35 4.93 14.00 12.61
C ASP A 35 5.63 14.09 13.96
N TRP A 36 5.04 14.83 14.90
CA TRP A 36 5.56 14.92 16.25
C TRP A 36 5.55 13.56 16.95
N ALA A 37 4.45 12.83 16.89
CA ALA A 37 4.34 11.52 17.51
C ALA A 37 5.31 10.50 16.90
N ALA A 38 5.41 10.46 15.55
CA ALA A 38 6.36 9.59 14.85
C ALA A 38 7.83 9.91 15.16
N GLY A 39 8.14 11.17 15.48
CA GLY A 39 9.47 11.62 15.87
C GLY A 39 9.86 11.34 17.32
N LEU A 40 8.98 10.78 18.14
CA LEU A 40 9.31 10.39 19.51
C LEU A 40 10.39 9.30 19.52
N PRO A 41 11.40 9.36 20.42
CA PRO A 41 12.50 8.39 20.44
C PRO A 41 12.06 6.93 20.49
N GLY A 42 10.98 6.63 21.19
CA GLY A 42 10.42 5.27 21.27
C GLY A 42 9.96 4.68 19.92
N PHE A 43 9.75 5.54 18.90
CA PHE A 43 9.43 5.10 17.53
C PHE A 43 10.60 5.30 16.58
N SER A 44 11.21 6.50 16.58
CA SER A 44 12.25 6.88 15.61
C SER A 44 13.60 6.19 15.85
N GLU A 45 13.90 5.77 17.08
CA GLU A 45 15.14 5.11 17.46
C GLU A 45 14.97 3.58 17.64
N ALA A 46 13.76 3.06 17.46
CA ALA A 46 13.51 1.63 17.54
C ALA A 46 14.16 0.90 16.35
N HIS A 47 15.07 -0.04 16.62
CA HIS A 47 15.68 -0.84 15.58
C HIS A 47 14.75 -2.00 15.18
N PRO A 48 14.60 -2.34 13.86
CA PRO A 48 13.73 -3.44 13.42
C PRO A 48 14.06 -4.81 13.99
N GLN A 49 15.31 -5.02 14.43
CA GLN A 49 15.81 -6.27 15.04
C GLN A 49 16.07 -6.12 16.54
N ALA A 50 15.50 -5.09 17.18
CA ALA A 50 15.56 -4.98 18.63
C ALA A 50 14.83 -6.15 19.31
N PRO A 51 15.21 -6.53 20.53
CA PRO A 51 14.47 -7.49 21.32
C PRO A 51 12.99 -7.11 21.44
N VAL A 52 12.12 -8.10 21.40
CA VAL A 52 10.65 -7.87 21.40
C VAL A 52 10.20 -7.08 22.63
N GLU A 53 10.83 -7.32 23.77
CA GLU A 53 10.57 -6.62 25.03
C GLU A 53 10.84 -5.12 24.97
N ASP A 54 11.74 -4.67 24.10
CA ASP A 54 12.13 -3.27 23.96
C ASP A 54 11.24 -2.49 22.97
N VAL A 55 10.42 -3.18 22.18
CA VAL A 55 9.61 -2.58 21.11
C VAL A 55 8.10 -2.81 21.28
N GLN A 56 7.64 -3.02 22.48
CA GLN A 56 6.23 -3.32 22.76
C GLN A 56 5.29 -2.19 22.33
N GLY A 57 5.69 -0.91 22.46
CA GLY A 57 4.89 0.23 22.00
C GLY A 57 4.66 0.23 20.48
N PRO A 58 5.68 0.16 19.65
CA PRO A 58 5.54 -0.02 18.20
C PRO A 58 4.70 -1.24 17.81
N LEU A 59 4.87 -2.38 18.48
CA LEU A 59 4.07 -3.59 18.23
C LEU A 59 2.59 -3.39 18.58
N GLU A 60 2.28 -2.69 19.66
CA GLU A 60 0.91 -2.35 20.04
C GLU A 60 0.22 -1.48 18.98
N VAL A 61 0.94 -0.50 18.41
CA VAL A 61 0.44 0.32 17.29
C VAL A 61 0.13 -0.56 16.07
N LEU A 62 1.02 -1.45 15.68
CA LEU A 62 0.80 -2.35 14.55
C LEU A 62 -0.40 -3.28 14.79
N TYR A 63 -0.53 -3.81 15.99
CA TYR A 63 -1.66 -4.65 16.37
C TYR A 63 -2.99 -3.87 16.31
N ALA A 64 -3.03 -2.68 16.90
CA ALA A 64 -4.22 -1.84 16.89
C ALA A 64 -4.66 -1.48 15.46
N ILE A 65 -3.70 -1.17 14.57
CA ILE A 65 -3.99 -0.90 13.16
C ILE A 65 -4.63 -2.12 12.48
N GLN A 66 -4.11 -3.32 12.70
CA GLN A 66 -4.69 -4.55 12.14
C GLN A 66 -6.14 -4.74 12.58
N GLU A 67 -6.41 -4.57 13.87
CA GLU A 67 -7.75 -4.67 14.43
C GLU A 67 -8.71 -3.62 13.85
N TRP A 68 -8.26 -2.38 13.75
CA TRP A 68 -9.08 -1.30 13.20
C TRP A 68 -9.40 -1.51 11.72
N PHE A 69 -8.40 -1.86 10.92
CA PHE A 69 -8.61 -2.11 9.50
C PHE A 69 -9.47 -3.35 9.24
N ALA A 70 -9.33 -4.41 10.02
CA ALA A 70 -10.22 -5.55 9.94
C ALA A 70 -11.69 -5.14 10.19
N LYS A 71 -11.95 -4.30 11.20
CA LYS A 71 -13.29 -3.77 11.48
C LYS A 71 -13.82 -2.83 10.40
N ILE A 72 -12.99 -1.94 9.88
CA ILE A 72 -13.37 -0.97 8.85
C ILE A 72 -13.69 -1.66 7.51
N THR A 73 -12.88 -2.64 7.12
CA THR A 73 -13.01 -3.33 5.84
C THR A 73 -13.96 -4.52 5.87
N GLY A 74 -14.25 -5.05 7.05
CA GLY A 74 -15.00 -6.31 7.21
C GLY A 74 -14.19 -7.54 6.82
N LEU A 75 -12.89 -7.41 6.58
CA LEU A 75 -12.00 -8.53 6.25
C LEU A 75 -11.53 -9.23 7.53
N PRO A 76 -11.35 -10.57 7.50
CA PRO A 76 -11.02 -11.35 8.70
C PRO A 76 -9.58 -11.13 9.19
N ALA A 77 -8.69 -10.64 8.35
CA ALA A 77 -7.28 -10.42 8.67
C ALA A 77 -6.68 -9.27 7.89
N VAL A 78 -5.68 -8.64 8.46
CA VAL A 78 -4.90 -7.55 7.87
C VAL A 78 -3.43 -7.80 8.14
N THR A 79 -2.58 -7.51 7.17
CA THR A 79 -1.12 -7.49 7.36
C THR A 79 -0.58 -6.06 7.27
N THR A 80 0.37 -5.74 8.12
CA THR A 80 1.11 -4.48 8.12
C THR A 80 2.52 -4.61 7.53
N GLN A 81 2.84 -5.77 6.91
CA GLN A 81 4.17 -6.03 6.34
C GLN A 81 4.50 -5.16 5.11
N PRO A 82 3.56 -4.89 4.18
CA PRO A 82 3.86 -4.04 3.03
C PRO A 82 4.22 -2.62 3.46
N VAL A 83 5.32 -2.08 2.91
CA VAL A 83 5.76 -0.70 3.19
C VAL A 83 5.26 0.31 2.15
N ALA A 84 4.69 -0.17 1.05
CA ALA A 84 4.14 0.64 -0.03
C ALA A 84 3.02 -0.10 -0.76
N GLY A 85 2.22 0.63 -1.58
CA GLY A 85 1.12 0.06 -2.36
C GLY A 85 1.53 -1.10 -3.27
N ALA A 86 2.67 -0.96 -3.97
CA ALA A 86 3.20 -2.03 -4.84
C ALA A 86 3.52 -3.33 -4.07
N GLN A 87 3.97 -3.24 -2.82
CA GLN A 87 4.18 -4.42 -1.99
C GLN A 87 2.87 -5.04 -1.52
N GLY A 88 1.84 -4.23 -1.29
CA GLY A 88 0.48 -4.70 -1.02
C GLY A 88 -0.06 -5.53 -2.19
N GLU A 89 0.13 -5.05 -3.43
CA GLU A 89 -0.22 -5.81 -4.64
C GLU A 89 0.54 -7.14 -4.72
N LEU A 90 1.85 -7.13 -4.45
CA LEU A 90 2.68 -8.34 -4.46
C LEU A 90 2.20 -9.37 -3.44
N VAL A 91 1.92 -8.93 -2.21
CA VAL A 91 1.40 -9.82 -1.15
C VAL A 91 0.05 -10.40 -1.58
N GLY A 92 -0.85 -9.60 -2.14
CA GLY A 92 -2.13 -10.05 -2.65
C GLY A 92 -1.98 -11.15 -3.71
N LEU A 93 -1.11 -10.93 -4.71
CA LEU A 93 -0.85 -11.92 -5.76
C LEU A 93 -0.22 -13.21 -5.21
N LYS A 94 0.68 -13.10 -4.25
CA LYS A 94 1.27 -14.28 -3.57
C LYS A 94 0.24 -15.05 -2.75
N LEU A 95 -0.71 -14.37 -2.12
CA LEU A 95 -1.83 -15.01 -1.43
C LEU A 95 -2.73 -15.76 -2.41
N PHE A 96 -3.06 -15.18 -3.57
CA PHE A 96 -3.82 -15.87 -4.60
C PHE A 96 -3.10 -17.11 -5.12
N GLN A 97 -1.80 -17.03 -5.38
CA GLN A 97 -1.00 -18.19 -5.77
C GLN A 97 -1.01 -19.27 -4.69
N ALA A 98 -0.82 -18.91 -3.43
CA ALA A 98 -0.84 -19.86 -2.32
C ALA A 98 -2.21 -20.54 -2.18
N TYR A 99 -3.29 -19.76 -2.31
CA TYR A 99 -4.66 -20.27 -2.27
C TYR A 99 -4.93 -21.32 -3.36
N HIS A 100 -4.50 -21.06 -4.60
CA HIS A 100 -4.71 -22.01 -5.70
C HIS A 100 -3.83 -23.24 -5.56
N ARG A 101 -2.57 -23.09 -5.17
CA ARG A 101 -1.65 -24.21 -4.93
C ARG A 101 -2.14 -25.14 -3.82
N ASP A 102 -2.67 -24.59 -2.74
CA ASP A 102 -3.25 -25.38 -1.63
C ASP A 102 -4.41 -26.25 -2.09
N ARG A 103 -5.11 -25.83 -3.15
CA ARG A 103 -6.22 -26.56 -3.78
C ARG A 103 -5.81 -27.44 -4.95
N LEU A 104 -4.53 -27.57 -5.22
CA LEU A 104 -3.97 -28.29 -6.37
C LEU A 104 -4.45 -27.74 -7.73
N ASP A 105 -4.91 -26.48 -7.76
CA ASP A 105 -5.34 -25.77 -8.97
C ASP A 105 -4.13 -24.97 -9.50
N ASN A 106 -3.18 -25.69 -10.12
CA ASN A 106 -1.91 -25.13 -10.57
C ASN A 106 -1.98 -24.45 -11.95
N ASP A 107 -3.12 -24.55 -12.63
CA ASP A 107 -3.34 -24.02 -13.98
C ASP A 107 -3.77 -22.54 -13.97
N ARG A 108 -3.87 -21.93 -12.78
CA ARG A 108 -4.24 -20.54 -12.60
C ARG A 108 -3.00 -19.65 -12.57
N ASP A 109 -2.41 -19.46 -13.72
CA ASP A 109 -1.18 -18.70 -13.93
C ASP A 109 -1.39 -17.35 -14.67
N VAL A 110 -2.66 -17.02 -15.00
CA VAL A 110 -3.01 -15.82 -15.75
C VAL A 110 -3.56 -14.71 -14.85
N VAL A 111 -3.03 -13.51 -15.00
CA VAL A 111 -3.53 -12.27 -14.36
C VAL A 111 -4.08 -11.32 -15.41
N PHE A 112 -5.34 -10.92 -15.27
CA PHE A 112 -5.95 -9.91 -16.13
C PHE A 112 -5.63 -8.51 -15.63
N ILE A 113 -4.93 -7.73 -16.44
CA ILE A 113 -4.54 -6.36 -16.12
C ILE A 113 -5.14 -5.41 -17.16
N PRO A 114 -5.99 -4.44 -16.76
CA PRO A 114 -6.52 -3.44 -17.68
C PRO A 114 -5.40 -2.64 -18.34
N LYS A 115 -5.55 -2.32 -19.63
CA LYS A 115 -4.56 -1.51 -20.36
C LYS A 115 -4.32 -0.14 -19.72
N SER A 116 -5.33 0.40 -19.05
CA SER A 116 -5.28 1.67 -18.33
C SER A 116 -4.78 1.55 -16.88
N ALA A 117 -4.41 0.35 -16.42
CA ALA A 117 -3.92 0.14 -15.06
C ALA A 117 -2.57 0.83 -14.84
N HIS A 118 -2.30 1.13 -13.58
CA HIS A 118 -0.99 1.65 -13.18
C HIS A 118 0.12 0.64 -13.50
N GLY A 119 1.30 1.12 -13.86
CA GLY A 119 2.44 0.27 -14.24
C GLY A 119 2.89 -0.72 -13.16
N THR A 120 2.61 -0.44 -11.88
CA THR A 120 2.90 -1.35 -10.77
C THR A 120 2.14 -2.66 -10.87
N ASN A 121 0.92 -2.67 -11.42
CA ASN A 121 0.13 -3.90 -11.55
C ASN A 121 0.85 -4.92 -12.44
N PHE A 122 1.40 -4.44 -13.57
CA PHE A 122 2.20 -5.27 -14.47
C PHE A 122 3.51 -5.74 -13.79
N ALA A 123 4.25 -4.80 -13.22
CA ALA A 123 5.52 -5.09 -12.56
C ALA A 123 5.36 -6.10 -11.42
N THR A 124 4.30 -5.95 -10.62
CA THR A 124 4.02 -6.83 -9.48
C THR A 124 3.62 -8.24 -9.94
N ALA A 125 2.87 -8.36 -11.02
CA ALA A 125 2.51 -9.65 -11.60
C ALA A 125 3.78 -10.42 -12.03
N VAL A 126 4.71 -9.75 -12.73
CA VAL A 126 6.00 -10.34 -13.12
C VAL A 126 6.83 -10.72 -11.89
N MET A 127 6.92 -9.85 -10.90
CA MET A 127 7.65 -10.13 -9.64
C MET A 127 7.02 -11.29 -8.87
N ALA A 128 5.71 -11.46 -8.95
CA ALA A 128 5.02 -12.60 -8.35
C ALA A 128 5.31 -13.92 -9.07
N GLY A 129 5.83 -13.87 -10.28
CA GLY A 129 6.21 -15.03 -11.08
C GLY A 129 5.18 -15.41 -12.15
N PHE A 130 4.27 -14.49 -12.50
CA PHE A 130 3.43 -14.66 -13.68
C PHE A 130 4.21 -14.30 -14.94
N ASP A 131 4.11 -15.14 -15.97
CA ASP A 131 4.81 -14.88 -17.25
C ASP A 131 4.04 -13.83 -18.05
N PRO A 132 4.64 -12.67 -18.35
CA PRO A 132 4.00 -11.62 -19.13
C PRO A 132 3.66 -12.04 -20.56
N SER A 133 4.36 -13.04 -21.11
CA SER A 133 4.12 -13.53 -22.48
C SER A 133 2.92 -14.49 -22.55
N THR A 134 2.58 -15.15 -21.45
CA THR A 134 1.51 -16.18 -21.40
C THR A 134 0.32 -15.77 -20.54
N GLY A 135 0.51 -14.83 -19.61
CA GLY A 135 -0.42 -14.60 -18.52
C GLY A 135 -1.02 -13.19 -18.41
N ILE A 136 -0.66 -12.25 -19.29
CA ILE A 136 -1.23 -10.91 -19.25
C ILE A 136 -2.15 -10.71 -20.45
N VAL A 137 -3.40 -11.02 -20.25
CA VAL A 137 -4.44 -10.64 -21.23
C VAL A 137 -4.93 -9.24 -20.84
N HIS A 138 -4.79 -8.30 -21.78
CA HIS A 138 -5.45 -7.01 -21.66
C HIS A 138 -6.93 -7.18 -22.06
N PRO A 139 -7.89 -7.22 -21.12
CA PRO A 139 -9.27 -7.15 -21.53
C PRO A 139 -9.48 -5.77 -22.14
N THR A 140 -9.74 -5.73 -23.41
CA THR A 140 -10.41 -4.57 -24.00
C THR A 140 -11.80 -4.61 -23.40
N ILE A 141 -12.08 -3.76 -22.42
CA ILE A 141 -13.43 -3.58 -21.93
C ILE A 141 -14.19 -2.86 -23.03
N HIS A 142 -14.76 -3.65 -23.94
CA HIS A 142 -15.72 -3.15 -24.90
C HIS A 142 -16.98 -2.75 -24.11
N GLY A 143 -17.20 -1.46 -23.97
CA GLY A 143 -18.47 -0.97 -23.43
C GLY A 143 -18.43 0.22 -22.47
N LEU A 144 -17.27 0.73 -22.14
CA LEU A 144 -17.16 2.04 -21.49
C LEU A 144 -16.49 2.99 -22.50
N ALA A 145 -17.30 3.52 -23.38
CA ALA A 145 -16.94 4.75 -24.11
C ALA A 145 -16.87 5.90 -23.12
N PRO A 146 -15.97 6.88 -23.30
CA PRO A 146 -15.85 8.05 -22.47
C PRO A 146 -17.12 8.89 -22.47
#